data_4dd1d31b6202d2c8c2101d447abfa83e
#
_entry.id   4dd1d31b6202d2c8c2101d447abfa83e
#
_cell.length_a   1.000
_cell.length_b   1.000
_cell.length_c   1.000
_cell.angle_alpha   90.00
_cell.angle_beta   90.00
_cell.angle_gamma   90.00
#
_symmetry.space_group_name_H-M   'P 1'
#
loop_
_entity.id
_entity.type
_entity.pdbx_description
1 polymer ?
#
loop_
_entity_poly.entity_id
_entity_poly.type
_entity_poly.pdbx_seq_one_letter_code
_entity_poly.pdbx_strand_id
1 'polypeptide(L)'
;MIKIDELEKLKSNIDKVLLLSKKKKIISDEIIGDGEEKVVVGDVDFFNKYTQLQQNPLYRSLEKELYAFIFGLSERDLYNLHIAFSIGRLGTSRKNLNDEYLLQLEKAKDLCKDKKYIEDKFINIRYYYLEKYLRKGFEYLRRVWLYIV
;
A
#
# COMPACT_ATOMS: atom_id res chain seq x y z
N MET A 1 -14.94 -15.13 4.58
CA MET A 1 -13.77 -14.94 5.45
C MET A 1 -12.48 -15.26 4.69
N ILE A 2 -11.38 -14.65 5.08
CA ILE A 2 -10.08 -14.94 4.47
C ILE A 2 -9.61 -16.35 4.87
N LYS A 3 -9.12 -17.14 3.92
CA LYS A 3 -8.57 -18.48 4.17
C LYS A 3 -7.08 -18.40 4.54
N ILE A 4 -6.52 -19.47 5.11
CA ILE A 4 -5.11 -19.49 5.53
C ILE A 4 -4.15 -19.27 4.35
N ASP A 5 -4.39 -19.91 3.22
CA ASP A 5 -3.58 -19.75 2.02
C ASP A 5 -3.69 -18.32 1.46
N GLU A 6 -4.87 -17.70 1.51
CA GLU A 6 -5.06 -16.29 1.16
C GLU A 6 -4.30 -15.35 2.11
N LEU A 7 -4.27 -15.68 3.40
CA LEU A 7 -3.57 -14.90 4.40
C LEU A 7 -2.04 -14.97 4.19
N GLU A 8 -1.52 -16.15 3.88
CA GLU A 8 -0.10 -16.34 3.55
C GLU A 8 0.28 -15.57 2.28
N LYS A 9 -0.58 -15.63 1.27
CA LYS A 9 -0.40 -14.88 0.02
C LYS A 9 -0.45 -13.37 0.27
N LEU A 10 -1.37 -12.93 1.10
CA LEU A 10 -1.47 -11.52 1.49
C LEU A 10 -0.19 -11.03 2.16
N LYS A 11 0.37 -11.81 3.07
CA LYS A 11 1.65 -11.47 3.70
C LYS A 11 2.76 -11.32 2.67
N SER A 12 2.88 -12.27 1.75
CA SER A 12 3.85 -12.24 0.67
C SER A 12 3.67 -11.00 -0.21
N ASN A 13 2.44 -10.67 -0.56
CA ASN A 13 2.12 -9.49 -1.37
C ASN A 13 2.44 -8.19 -0.65
N ILE A 14 2.13 -8.10 0.65
CA ILE A 14 2.49 -6.95 1.48
C ILE A 14 4.00 -6.77 1.52
N ASP A 15 4.75 -7.84 1.78
CA ASP A 15 6.20 -7.80 1.84
C ASP A 15 6.81 -7.30 0.52
N LYS A 16 6.28 -7.75 -0.63
CA LYS A 16 6.74 -7.32 -1.95
C LYS A 16 6.44 -5.84 -2.21
N VAL A 17 5.23 -5.39 -1.92
CA VAL A 17 4.83 -3.98 -2.07
C VAL A 17 5.72 -3.09 -1.20
N LEU A 18 5.93 -3.47 0.05
CA LEU A 18 6.75 -2.69 0.98
C LEU A 18 8.22 -2.68 0.58
N LEU A 19 8.74 -3.78 0.06
CA LEU A 19 10.12 -3.84 -0.43
C LEU A 19 10.35 -2.85 -1.57
N LEU A 20 9.48 -2.86 -2.58
CA LEU A 20 9.58 -1.97 -3.74
C LEU A 20 9.38 -0.50 -3.33
N SER A 21 8.41 -0.23 -2.48
CA SER A 21 8.13 1.11 -1.99
C SER A 21 9.28 1.67 -1.14
N LYS A 22 9.92 0.83 -0.33
CA LYS A 22 11.09 1.22 0.47
C LYS A 22 12.29 1.56 -0.42
N LYS A 23 12.54 0.77 -1.45
CA LYS A 23 13.61 1.05 -2.43
C LYS A 23 13.38 2.39 -3.13
N LYS A 24 12.13 2.69 -3.51
CA LYS A 24 11.77 3.99 -4.08
C LYS A 24 12.04 5.13 -3.08
N LYS A 25 11.66 4.93 -1.82
CA LYS A 25 11.87 5.92 -0.75
C LYS A 25 13.35 6.25 -0.58
N ILE A 26 14.20 5.25 -0.57
CA ILE A 26 15.66 5.46 -0.41
C ILE A 26 16.18 6.38 -1.52
N ILE A 27 15.80 6.15 -2.77
CA ILE A 27 16.21 7.00 -3.89
C ILE A 27 15.64 8.41 -3.76
N SER A 28 14.38 8.51 -3.39
CA SER A 28 13.71 9.80 -3.16
C SER A 28 14.42 10.61 -2.07
N ASP A 29 14.76 9.96 -0.94
CA ASP A 29 15.47 10.61 0.16
C ASP A 29 16.88 11.09 -0.24
N GLU A 30 17.56 10.34 -1.10
CA GLU A 30 18.89 10.73 -1.61
C GLU A 30 18.82 11.96 -2.53
N ILE A 31 17.77 12.10 -3.33
CA ILE A 31 17.64 13.17 -4.32
C ILE A 31 16.94 14.39 -3.74
N ILE A 32 15.80 14.19 -3.06
CA ILE A 32 14.95 15.28 -2.57
C ILE A 32 15.33 15.68 -1.13
N GLY A 33 15.87 14.73 -0.36
CA GLY A 33 16.09 14.86 1.06
C GLY A 33 15.00 14.17 1.87
N ASP A 34 15.13 14.21 3.20
CA ASP A 34 14.19 13.56 4.11
C ASP A 34 12.80 14.19 3.96
N GLY A 35 11.77 13.36 3.85
CA GLY A 35 10.38 13.79 3.62
C GLY A 35 9.77 14.65 4.74
N GLU A 36 10.52 14.99 5.76
CA GLU A 36 10.14 15.93 6.82
C GLU A 36 10.42 17.40 6.44
N GLU A 37 11.16 17.67 5.36
CA GLU A 37 11.36 19.03 4.89
C GLU A 37 10.04 19.61 4.38
N LYS A 38 9.65 20.76 4.95
CA LYS A 38 8.46 21.48 4.52
C LYS A 38 8.70 22.04 3.12
N VAL A 39 7.90 21.61 2.16
CA VAL A 39 7.90 22.17 0.82
C VAL A 39 7.23 23.54 0.87
N VAL A 40 7.98 24.59 0.52
CA VAL A 40 7.42 25.93 0.33
C VAL A 40 6.88 26.02 -1.09
N VAL A 41 5.63 26.46 -1.23
CA VAL A 41 5.03 26.69 -2.56
C VAL A 41 5.88 27.67 -3.34
N GLY A 42 6.33 27.26 -4.53
CA GLY A 42 7.20 28.08 -5.39
C GLY A 42 8.69 27.85 -5.19
N ASP A 43 9.09 26.84 -4.42
CA ASP A 43 10.50 26.45 -4.27
C ASP A 43 11.01 25.80 -5.57
N VAL A 44 11.79 26.57 -6.33
CA VAL A 44 12.38 26.15 -7.61
C VAL A 44 13.34 24.97 -7.41
N ASP A 45 14.06 24.96 -6.29
CA ASP A 45 15.01 23.91 -5.96
C ASP A 45 14.31 22.57 -5.73
N PHE A 46 13.16 22.59 -5.04
CA PHE A 46 12.31 21.42 -4.88
C PHE A 46 11.81 20.88 -6.22
N PHE A 47 11.33 21.76 -7.12
CA PHE A 47 10.87 21.35 -8.45
C PHE A 47 11.99 20.70 -9.26
N ASN A 48 13.21 21.24 -9.20
CA ASN A 48 14.36 20.66 -9.88
C ASN A 48 14.71 19.29 -9.34
N LYS A 49 14.72 19.11 -8.02
CA LYS A 49 14.96 17.81 -7.37
C LYS A 49 13.86 16.81 -7.70
N TYR A 50 12.60 17.22 -7.67
CA TYR A 50 11.47 16.39 -8.04
C TYR A 50 11.57 15.92 -9.50
N THR A 51 11.95 16.83 -10.41
CA THR A 51 12.17 16.49 -11.82
C THR A 51 13.32 15.49 -11.97
N GLN A 52 14.43 15.67 -11.24
CA GLN A 52 15.53 14.72 -11.22
C GLN A 52 15.09 13.34 -10.75
N LEU A 53 14.26 13.28 -9.71
CA LEU A 53 13.70 12.02 -9.21
C LEU A 53 12.88 11.33 -10.28
N GLN A 54 11.98 12.05 -10.94
CA GLN A 54 11.11 11.50 -11.99
C GLN A 54 11.90 11.02 -13.21
N GLN A 55 13.08 11.58 -13.45
CA GLN A 55 13.97 11.18 -14.54
C GLN A 55 14.99 10.12 -14.14
N ASN A 56 15.11 9.79 -12.86
CA ASN A 56 16.06 8.79 -12.37
C ASN A 56 15.68 7.41 -12.92
N PRO A 57 16.57 6.73 -13.67
CA PRO A 57 16.22 5.44 -14.31
C PRO A 57 15.87 4.35 -13.31
N LEU A 58 16.56 4.28 -12.17
CA LEU A 58 16.29 3.27 -11.14
C LEU A 58 14.95 3.53 -10.46
N TYR A 59 14.64 4.78 -10.12
CA TYR A 59 13.35 5.15 -9.54
C TYR A 59 12.20 4.79 -10.49
N ARG A 60 12.34 5.13 -11.77
CA ARG A 60 11.34 4.79 -12.79
C ARG A 60 11.16 3.28 -12.96
N SER A 61 12.25 2.53 -12.93
CA SER A 61 12.21 1.08 -13.01
C SER A 61 11.46 0.46 -11.83
N LEU A 62 11.70 0.96 -10.61
CA LEU A 62 11.01 0.52 -9.41
C LEU A 62 9.51 0.86 -9.44
N GLU A 63 9.14 2.04 -9.94
CA GLU A 63 7.74 2.40 -10.12
C GLU A 63 7.03 1.48 -11.11
N LYS A 64 7.68 1.17 -12.24
CA LYS A 64 7.13 0.22 -13.22
C LYS A 64 6.97 -1.16 -12.62
N GLU A 65 7.94 -1.62 -11.86
CA GLU A 65 7.88 -2.94 -11.21
C GLU A 65 6.75 -3.00 -10.18
N LEU A 66 6.63 -1.98 -9.35
CA LEU A 66 5.54 -1.89 -8.36
C LEU A 66 4.17 -1.84 -9.05
N TYR A 67 4.05 -1.03 -10.09
CA TYR A 67 2.84 -0.92 -10.90
C TYR A 67 2.45 -2.26 -11.51
N ALA A 68 3.40 -2.93 -12.17
CA ALA A 68 3.17 -4.23 -12.78
C ALA A 68 2.78 -5.28 -11.74
N PHE A 69 3.38 -5.25 -10.55
CA PHE A 69 3.05 -6.16 -9.47
C PHE A 69 1.61 -5.95 -8.99
N ILE A 70 1.23 -4.72 -8.68
CA ILE A 70 -0.11 -4.39 -8.15
C ILE A 70 -1.19 -4.74 -9.18
N PHE A 71 -1.03 -4.27 -10.42
CA PHE A 71 -2.04 -4.51 -11.47
C PHE A 71 -1.99 -5.91 -12.07
N GLY A 72 -0.96 -6.69 -11.75
CA GLY A 72 -0.87 -8.11 -12.11
C GLY A 72 -1.47 -9.05 -11.08
N LEU A 73 -1.88 -8.55 -9.91
CA LEU A 73 -2.55 -9.37 -8.88
C LEU A 73 -3.91 -9.84 -9.38
N SER A 74 -4.33 -11.03 -8.91
CA SER A 74 -5.72 -11.45 -9.08
C SER A 74 -6.66 -10.47 -8.38
N GLU A 75 -7.92 -10.43 -8.80
CA GLU A 75 -8.92 -9.58 -8.15
C GLU A 75 -8.98 -9.85 -6.64
N ARG A 76 -8.99 -11.11 -6.25
CA ARG A 76 -9.07 -11.51 -4.84
C ARG A 76 -7.85 -11.04 -4.05
N ASP A 77 -6.65 -11.19 -4.60
CA ASP A 77 -5.42 -10.75 -3.94
C ASP A 77 -5.38 -9.22 -3.81
N LEU A 78 -5.84 -8.51 -4.84
CA LEU A 78 -5.93 -7.05 -4.79
C LEU A 78 -6.96 -6.59 -3.73
N TYR A 79 -8.12 -7.26 -3.67
CA TYR A 79 -9.13 -6.95 -2.67
C TYR A 79 -8.57 -7.17 -1.25
N ASN A 80 -7.89 -8.29 -1.01
CA ASN A 80 -7.30 -8.57 0.29
C ASN A 80 -6.23 -7.55 0.67
N LEU A 81 -5.41 -7.11 -0.28
CA LEU A 81 -4.43 -6.05 -0.06
C LEU A 81 -5.11 -4.72 0.32
N HIS A 82 -6.17 -4.36 -0.40
CA HIS A 82 -6.97 -3.18 -0.12
C HIS A 82 -7.66 -3.26 1.25
N ILE A 83 -8.20 -4.42 1.59
CA ILE A 83 -8.87 -4.64 2.88
C ILE A 83 -7.87 -4.48 4.03
N ALA A 84 -6.67 -5.06 3.92
CA ALA A 84 -5.62 -4.89 4.92
C ALA A 84 -5.27 -3.40 5.11
N PHE A 85 -5.10 -2.66 4.03
CA PHE A 85 -4.83 -1.23 4.08
C PHE A 85 -5.97 -0.46 4.79
N SER A 86 -7.21 -0.73 4.41
CA SER A 86 -8.38 -0.02 4.95
C SER A 86 -8.60 -0.30 6.42
N ILE A 87 -8.50 -1.56 6.84
CA ILE A 87 -8.62 -1.94 8.25
C ILE A 87 -7.47 -1.32 9.06
N GLY A 88 -6.26 -1.35 8.53
CA GLY A 88 -5.10 -0.76 9.19
C GLY A 88 -5.19 0.75 9.34
N ARG A 89 -5.77 1.43 8.35
CA ARG A 89 -5.95 2.88 8.37
C ARG A 89 -7.06 3.33 9.30
N LEU A 90 -8.23 2.71 9.19
CA LEU A 90 -9.43 3.14 9.91
C LEU A 90 -9.49 2.54 11.32
N GLY A 91 -8.76 1.44 11.54
CA GLY A 91 -8.98 0.61 12.71
C GLY A 91 -10.34 -0.10 12.60
N THR A 92 -10.62 -0.91 13.57
CA THR A 92 -11.96 -1.47 13.71
C THR A 92 -12.44 -1.31 15.14
N SER A 93 -13.56 -0.61 15.30
CA SER A 93 -14.30 -0.53 16.57
C SER A 93 -15.30 -1.68 16.71
N ARG A 94 -15.44 -2.49 15.65
CA ARG A 94 -16.40 -3.58 15.64
C ARG A 94 -15.88 -4.76 16.44
N LYS A 95 -16.74 -5.38 17.21
CA LYS A 95 -16.41 -6.58 17.98
C LYS A 95 -16.20 -7.81 17.10
N ASN A 96 -16.74 -7.79 15.89
CA ASN A 96 -16.65 -8.91 14.94
C ASN A 96 -15.81 -8.50 13.72
N LEU A 97 -14.55 -8.93 13.68
CA LEU A 97 -13.63 -8.65 12.58
C LEU A 97 -14.04 -9.35 11.27
N ASN A 98 -14.77 -10.48 11.36
CA ASN A 98 -15.27 -11.15 10.18
C ASN A 98 -16.32 -10.28 9.45
N ASP A 99 -17.23 -9.64 10.18
CA ASP A 99 -18.20 -8.72 9.61
C ASP A 99 -17.52 -7.50 8.98
N GLU A 100 -16.46 -7.00 9.62
CA GLU A 100 -15.67 -5.91 9.08
C GLU A 100 -14.96 -6.32 7.78
N TYR A 101 -14.40 -7.53 7.73
CA TYR A 101 -13.79 -8.06 6.52
C TYR A 101 -14.80 -8.12 5.37
N LEU A 102 -15.98 -8.67 5.62
CA LEU A 102 -17.04 -8.78 4.61
C LEU A 102 -17.51 -7.41 4.11
N LEU A 103 -17.65 -6.44 5.01
CA LEU A 103 -18.00 -5.06 4.64
C LEU A 103 -16.92 -4.44 3.74
N GLN A 104 -15.65 -4.59 4.13
CA GLN A 104 -14.54 -4.05 3.35
C GLN A 104 -14.39 -4.77 2.00
N LEU A 105 -14.73 -6.05 1.94
CA LEU A 105 -14.72 -6.81 0.69
C LEU A 105 -15.75 -6.23 -0.30
N GLU A 106 -16.95 -5.93 0.16
CA GLU A 106 -17.97 -5.31 -0.69
C GLU A 106 -17.54 -3.93 -1.21
N LYS A 107 -16.91 -3.13 -0.34
CA LYS A 107 -16.36 -1.82 -0.77
C LYS A 107 -15.20 -1.99 -1.76
N ALA A 108 -14.34 -2.99 -1.55
CA ALA A 108 -13.20 -3.24 -2.43
C ALA A 108 -13.62 -3.61 -3.85
N LYS A 109 -14.71 -4.35 -4.01
CA LYS A 109 -15.23 -4.72 -5.34
C LYS A 109 -15.53 -3.51 -6.21
N ASP A 110 -15.99 -2.42 -5.63
CA ASP A 110 -16.26 -1.18 -6.36
C ASP A 110 -15.03 -0.29 -6.49
N LEU A 111 -14.31 -0.07 -5.39
CA LEU A 111 -13.16 0.84 -5.33
C LEU A 111 -11.98 0.36 -6.16
N CYS A 112 -11.72 -0.94 -6.19
CA CYS A 112 -10.59 -1.51 -6.93
C CYS A 112 -10.80 -1.54 -8.45
N LYS A 113 -11.96 -1.12 -8.95
CA LYS A 113 -12.20 -0.89 -10.38
C LYS A 113 -11.58 0.42 -10.86
N ASP A 114 -11.35 1.36 -9.95
CA ASP A 114 -10.77 2.67 -10.26
C ASP A 114 -9.24 2.58 -10.18
N LYS A 115 -8.60 2.63 -11.35
CA LYS A 115 -7.15 2.55 -11.48
C LYS A 115 -6.44 3.66 -10.70
N LYS A 116 -6.92 4.90 -10.79
CA LYS A 116 -6.33 6.03 -10.07
C LYS A 116 -6.42 5.84 -8.56
N TYR A 117 -7.54 5.30 -8.08
CA TYR A 117 -7.70 4.99 -6.67
C TYR A 117 -6.63 4.01 -6.18
N ILE A 118 -6.36 2.96 -6.96
CA ILE A 118 -5.32 1.97 -6.63
C ILE A 118 -3.92 2.60 -6.68
N GLU A 119 -3.64 3.42 -7.70
CA GLU A 119 -2.36 4.14 -7.80
C GLU A 119 -2.12 5.02 -6.57
N ASP A 120 -3.11 5.78 -6.14
CA ASP A 120 -3.00 6.67 -4.99
C ASP A 120 -2.83 5.91 -3.66
N LYS A 121 -3.41 4.72 -3.55
CA LYS A 121 -3.32 3.89 -2.35
C LYS A 121 -1.98 3.17 -2.19
N PHE A 122 -1.39 2.68 -3.29
CA PHE A 122 -0.27 1.75 -3.19
C PHE A 122 1.01 2.25 -3.88
N ILE A 123 0.91 3.18 -4.82
CA ILE A 123 2.05 3.66 -5.61
C ILE A 123 2.47 5.07 -5.20
N ASN A 124 1.51 5.99 -5.07
CA ASN A 124 1.77 7.40 -4.79
C ASN A 124 1.77 7.76 -3.30
N ILE A 125 1.43 6.83 -2.44
CA ILE A 125 1.40 7.05 -1.00
C ILE A 125 2.81 7.06 -0.40
N ARG A 126 3.02 7.81 0.67
CA ARG A 126 4.27 7.80 1.44
C ARG A 126 4.49 6.42 2.07
N TYR A 127 5.72 5.93 1.99
CA TYR A 127 6.10 4.61 2.51
C TYR A 127 5.72 4.42 3.98
N TYR A 128 5.90 5.44 4.82
CA TYR A 128 5.57 5.37 6.25
C TYR A 128 4.11 4.95 6.48
N TYR A 129 3.17 5.57 5.76
CA TYR A 129 1.74 5.25 5.90
C TYR A 129 1.39 3.91 5.29
N LEU A 130 1.98 3.59 4.15
CA LEU A 130 1.76 2.31 3.49
C LEU A 130 2.18 1.15 4.39
N GLU A 131 3.38 1.21 4.95
CA GLU A 131 3.89 0.20 5.88
C GLU A 131 3.01 0.09 7.12
N LYS A 132 2.73 1.23 7.76
CA LYS A 132 1.93 1.26 8.99
C LYS A 132 0.57 0.62 8.80
N TYR A 133 -0.14 0.99 7.74
CA TYR A 133 -1.51 0.52 7.52
C TYR A 133 -1.55 -0.93 7.06
N LEU A 134 -0.69 -1.33 6.15
CA LEU A 134 -0.66 -2.71 5.68
C LEU A 134 -0.28 -3.70 6.79
N ARG A 135 0.73 -3.37 7.58
CA ARG A 135 1.14 -4.26 8.69
C ARG A 135 0.08 -4.34 9.77
N LYS A 136 -0.52 -3.22 10.14
CA LYS A 136 -1.57 -3.19 11.15
C LYS A 136 -2.82 -3.94 10.68
N GLY A 137 -3.22 -3.74 9.43
CA GLY A 137 -4.35 -4.45 8.84
C GLY A 137 -4.10 -5.95 8.75
N PHE A 138 -2.91 -6.36 8.35
CA PHE A 138 -2.54 -7.77 8.33
C PHE A 138 -2.64 -8.41 9.73
N GLU A 139 -2.17 -7.73 10.76
CA GLU A 139 -2.26 -8.23 12.13
C GLU A 139 -3.70 -8.43 12.58
N TYR A 140 -4.60 -7.52 12.23
CA TYR A 140 -6.03 -7.69 12.53
C TYR A 140 -6.61 -8.90 11.82
N LEU A 141 -6.33 -9.08 10.54
CA LEU A 141 -6.83 -10.22 9.76
C LEU A 141 -6.27 -11.56 10.28
N ARG A 142 -5.00 -11.57 10.67
CA ARG A 142 -4.37 -12.76 11.27
C ARG A 142 -5.03 -13.14 12.58
N ARG A 143 -5.40 -12.18 13.41
CA ARG A 143 -6.09 -12.42 14.68
C ARG A 143 -7.47 -13.03 14.46
N VAL A 144 -8.22 -12.55 13.46
CA VAL A 144 -9.53 -13.16 13.12
C VAL A 144 -9.36 -14.64 12.82
N TRP A 145 -8.38 -14.98 12.02
CA TRP A 145 -8.12 -16.38 11.66
C TRP A 145 -7.76 -17.23 12.89
N LEU A 146 -6.93 -16.72 13.79
CA LEU A 146 -6.53 -17.43 15.00
C LEU A 146 -7.68 -17.69 15.97
N TYR A 147 -8.69 -16.83 16.00
CA TYR A 147 -9.85 -17.01 16.89
C TYR A 147 -10.91 -17.97 16.36
N ILE A 148 -10.89 -18.27 15.07
CA ILE A 148 -11.89 -19.13 14.42
C ILE A 148 -11.39 -20.58 14.33
N VAL A 149 -10.10 -20.77 14.40
CA VAL A 149 -9.47 -22.09 14.43
C VAL A 149 -9.23 -22.53 15.86
#